data_af8f0ad63b643fcfaf329c672eb155fd
#
_entry.id   af8f0ad63b643fcfaf329c672eb155fd
#
_cell.length_a   1.000
_cell.length_b   1.000
_cell.length_c   1.000
_cell.angle_alpha   90.00
_cell.angle_beta   90.00
_cell.angle_gamma   90.00
#
_symmetry.space_group_name_H-M   'P 1'
#
loop_
_entity.id
_entity.type
_entity.pdbx_description
1 polymer ?
#
loop_
_entity_poly.entity_id
_entity_poly.type
_entity_poly.pdbx_seq_one_letter_code
_entity_poly.pdbx_strand_id
1 'polypeptide(L)'
;MAGLAGAQAVAPAPELGESIVFIKNDRLLPEDLETTIFRPEGPGPFPVVVINHGKDTGNNHLQPRARYLPAAREFLQRGYAVVVPMRQGFSKSGGAVVGDGCNIGGSGEAQADEIHSVVAWIEKQPWADTRRMAMLGQSHGGLTTLAYAQKPHPGFKLFVNFAGGLRFTTNCQWELALKDAFARYGAQTRVPSLWFYGENDSYFPPSVIGPAYQAYVKAGGQAEMVAFGPFGVDAHGMFSSYDGLAIWWQKVEDKLKEVNLPTAVVHPQFARAKRMAAPPPSGFAPVQDVDKIPHLGKAGRDGYRVFLGKPGTRAFAIAPGGAWGWAHGGDDPLKRALDNCNRIGKGSCRLYAVDDQTVWSVDAK
;
A
#
# COMPACT_ATOMS: atom_id res chain seq x y z
N MET A 1 -27.36 -0.71 -22.11
CA MET A 1 -26.99 -1.00 -20.71
C MET A 1 -25.49 -0.83 -20.63
N ALA A 2 -25.01 0.30 -20.08
CA ALA A 2 -23.58 0.55 -19.88
C ALA A 2 -23.14 -0.21 -18.63
N GLY A 3 -22.33 -1.26 -18.80
CA GLY A 3 -21.74 -1.98 -17.69
C GLY A 3 -20.81 -1.06 -16.90
N LEU A 4 -21.13 -0.83 -15.64
CA LEU A 4 -20.22 -0.25 -14.67
C LEU A 4 -18.97 -1.13 -14.63
N ALA A 5 -17.83 -0.58 -15.08
CA ALA A 5 -16.54 -1.20 -14.88
C ALA A 5 -16.21 -1.12 -13.38
N GLY A 6 -16.72 -2.09 -12.62
CA GLY A 6 -16.31 -2.30 -11.24
C GLY A 6 -14.80 -2.59 -11.23
N ALA A 7 -14.09 -2.05 -10.26
CA ALA A 7 -12.69 -2.38 -10.04
C ALA A 7 -12.55 -3.90 -9.95
N GLN A 8 -11.92 -4.52 -10.96
CA GLN A 8 -11.78 -5.97 -11.00
C GLN A 8 -10.93 -6.42 -9.82
N ALA A 9 -11.48 -7.32 -9.01
CA ALA A 9 -10.75 -7.94 -7.91
C ALA A 9 -9.46 -8.58 -8.47
N VAL A 10 -8.32 -8.11 -7.98
CA VAL A 10 -7.02 -8.66 -8.36
C VAL A 10 -6.93 -10.08 -7.79
N ALA A 11 -6.73 -11.06 -8.66
CA ALA A 11 -6.54 -12.45 -8.25
C ALA A 11 -5.28 -12.59 -7.37
N PRO A 12 -5.28 -13.53 -6.40
CA PRO A 12 -4.08 -13.86 -5.66
C PRO A 12 -2.93 -14.27 -6.58
N ALA A 13 -1.69 -14.01 -6.14
CA ALA A 13 -0.44 -14.39 -6.80
C ALA A 13 0.12 -15.65 -6.13
N PRO A 14 -0.10 -16.85 -6.69
CA PRO A 14 0.35 -18.11 -6.09
C PRO A 14 1.86 -18.15 -5.88
N GLU A 15 2.63 -17.52 -6.76
CA GLU A 15 4.09 -17.43 -6.67
C GLU A 15 4.60 -16.64 -5.46
N LEU A 16 3.70 -15.90 -4.78
CA LEU A 16 3.98 -15.20 -3.51
C LEU A 16 3.37 -15.92 -2.30
N GLY A 17 2.79 -17.09 -2.47
CA GLY A 17 2.02 -17.75 -1.43
C GLY A 17 0.83 -16.90 -0.98
N GLU A 18 0.24 -16.09 -1.89
CA GLU A 18 -0.84 -15.18 -1.57
C GLU A 18 -2.17 -15.91 -1.40
N SER A 19 -2.84 -15.62 -0.30
CA SER A 19 -4.19 -16.08 0.00
C SER A 19 -5.03 -14.93 0.57
N ILE A 20 -6.35 -15.10 0.53
CA ILE A 20 -7.30 -14.15 1.11
C ILE A 20 -8.14 -14.90 2.12
N VAL A 21 -8.22 -14.34 3.32
CA VAL A 21 -9.08 -14.82 4.39
C VAL A 21 -9.99 -13.70 4.88
N PHE A 22 -11.09 -14.06 5.52
CA PHE A 22 -11.98 -13.11 6.17
C PHE A 22 -11.90 -13.33 7.68
N ILE A 23 -11.47 -12.32 8.41
CA ILE A 23 -11.24 -12.37 9.86
C ILE A 23 -12.34 -11.56 10.54
N LYS A 24 -13.10 -12.18 11.44
CA LYS A 24 -14.10 -11.44 12.22
C LYS A 24 -13.42 -10.52 13.23
N ASN A 25 -13.87 -9.25 13.27
CA ASN A 25 -13.47 -8.36 14.35
C ASN A 25 -14.25 -8.67 15.65
N ASP A 26 -13.70 -8.22 16.77
CA ASP A 26 -14.26 -8.45 18.11
C ASP A 26 -15.18 -7.29 18.55
N ARG A 27 -16.13 -6.92 17.68
CA ARG A 27 -17.11 -5.88 17.97
C ARG A 27 -18.44 -6.51 18.38
N LEU A 28 -19.31 -5.70 19.00
CA LEU A 28 -20.66 -6.15 19.38
C LEU A 28 -21.46 -6.68 18.16
N LEU A 29 -21.26 -6.07 17.02
CA LEU A 29 -21.73 -6.54 15.71
C LEU A 29 -20.47 -6.88 14.89
N PRO A 30 -20.03 -8.17 14.89
CA PRO A 30 -18.80 -8.57 14.23
C PRO A 30 -18.90 -8.46 12.72
N GLU A 31 -17.90 -7.85 12.11
CA GLU A 31 -17.77 -7.74 10.67
C GLU A 31 -16.54 -8.54 10.18
N ASP A 32 -16.64 -9.02 8.97
CA ASP A 32 -15.54 -9.74 8.32
C ASP A 32 -14.54 -8.75 7.72
N LEU A 33 -13.28 -8.88 8.07
CA LEU A 33 -12.16 -8.09 7.54
C LEU A 33 -11.46 -8.87 6.43
N GLU A 34 -11.56 -8.41 5.18
CA GLU A 34 -10.84 -9.00 4.05
C GLU A 34 -9.34 -8.87 4.26
N THR A 35 -8.64 -9.97 4.47
CA THR A 35 -7.22 -9.95 4.82
C THR A 35 -6.39 -10.71 3.80
N THR A 36 -5.40 -10.03 3.22
CA THR A 36 -4.39 -10.66 2.37
C THR A 36 -3.29 -11.25 3.23
N ILE A 37 -2.91 -12.49 2.94
CA ILE A 37 -1.76 -13.15 3.57
C ILE A 37 -0.81 -13.58 2.47
N PHE A 38 0.46 -13.18 2.59
CA PHE A 38 1.57 -13.74 1.82
C PHE A 38 2.39 -14.60 2.77
N ARG A 39 2.78 -15.80 2.35
CA ARG A 39 3.48 -16.72 3.23
C ARG A 39 4.45 -17.58 2.43
N PRO A 40 5.70 -17.79 2.92
CA PRO A 40 6.58 -18.80 2.35
C PRO A 40 5.94 -20.20 2.43
N GLU A 41 6.38 -21.09 1.57
CA GLU A 41 6.00 -22.50 1.66
C GLU A 41 6.58 -23.14 2.92
N GLY A 42 5.91 -24.17 3.44
CA GLY A 42 6.33 -24.93 4.60
C GLY A 42 5.49 -24.67 5.84
N PRO A 43 5.80 -25.40 6.93
CA PRO A 43 4.99 -25.40 8.15
C PRO A 43 5.19 -24.14 9.03
N GLY A 44 6.30 -23.42 8.87
CA GLY A 44 6.67 -22.35 9.79
C GLY A 44 7.26 -22.90 11.11
N PRO A 45 7.14 -22.17 12.24
CA PRO A 45 6.49 -20.89 12.35
C PRO A 45 7.33 -19.73 11.77
N PHE A 46 6.68 -18.83 11.03
CA PHE A 46 7.31 -17.68 10.40
C PHE A 46 7.17 -16.43 11.29
N PRO A 47 8.19 -15.56 11.39
CA PRO A 47 8.00 -14.22 11.93
C PRO A 47 6.92 -13.50 11.12
N VAL A 48 6.19 -12.57 11.74
CA VAL A 48 5.02 -11.94 11.12
C VAL A 48 5.22 -10.43 10.98
N VAL A 49 4.87 -9.91 9.81
CA VAL A 49 4.69 -8.47 9.63
C VAL A 49 3.23 -8.16 9.29
N VAL A 50 2.65 -7.20 9.99
CA VAL A 50 1.30 -6.68 9.71
C VAL A 50 1.45 -5.33 9.01
N ILE A 51 0.72 -5.11 7.90
CA ILE A 51 0.77 -3.85 7.15
C ILE A 51 -0.62 -3.23 7.11
N ASN A 52 -0.78 -2.08 7.77
CA ASN A 52 -2.02 -1.31 7.80
C ASN A 52 -2.11 -0.39 6.58
N HIS A 53 -3.20 -0.52 5.81
CA HIS A 53 -3.39 0.22 4.57
C HIS A 53 -3.81 1.68 4.79
N GLY A 54 -3.49 2.55 3.82
CA GLY A 54 -3.97 3.93 3.71
C GLY A 54 -5.45 4.00 3.30
N LYS A 55 -5.95 5.23 3.16
CA LYS A 55 -7.29 5.52 2.66
C LYS A 55 -7.17 6.24 1.32
N ASP A 56 -7.76 5.68 0.27
CA ASP A 56 -7.87 6.35 -1.02
C ASP A 56 -9.01 7.38 -1.00
N THR A 57 -9.00 8.30 -1.95
CA THR A 57 -10.13 9.23 -2.15
C THR A 57 -11.34 8.50 -2.72
N GLY A 58 -12.55 8.91 -2.32
CA GLY A 58 -13.80 8.37 -2.83
C GLY A 58 -14.44 7.31 -1.93
N ASN A 59 -15.21 6.39 -2.54
CA ASN A 59 -15.91 5.35 -1.80
C ASN A 59 -14.94 4.25 -1.34
N ASN A 60 -14.85 4.04 -0.04
CA ASN A 60 -13.90 3.10 0.56
C ASN A 60 -14.16 1.63 0.15
N HIS A 61 -15.42 1.23 -0.09
CA HIS A 61 -15.72 -0.11 -0.59
C HIS A 61 -15.26 -0.35 -2.02
N LEU A 62 -14.97 0.72 -2.78
CA LEU A 62 -14.39 0.63 -4.12
C LEU A 62 -12.85 0.68 -4.10
N GLN A 63 -12.24 0.94 -2.95
CA GLN A 63 -10.79 0.87 -2.80
C GLN A 63 -10.33 -0.58 -3.02
N PRO A 64 -9.39 -0.82 -3.96
CA PRO A 64 -8.88 -2.17 -4.16
C PRO A 64 -8.21 -2.73 -2.89
N ARG A 65 -8.27 -4.04 -2.72
CA ARG A 65 -7.55 -4.76 -1.68
C ARG A 65 -6.06 -4.39 -1.69
N ALA A 66 -5.56 -3.93 -0.55
CA ALA A 66 -4.16 -3.55 -0.39
C ALA A 66 -3.25 -4.78 -0.40
N ARG A 67 -2.10 -4.66 -1.04
CA ARG A 67 -1.12 -5.76 -1.17
C ARG A 67 0.30 -5.35 -0.77
N TYR A 68 0.68 -4.10 -0.95
CA TYR A 68 2.02 -3.58 -0.66
C TYR A 68 3.15 -4.49 -1.19
N LEU A 69 3.05 -4.89 -2.46
CA LEU A 69 3.97 -5.86 -3.07
C LEU A 69 5.46 -5.54 -2.87
N PRO A 70 5.93 -4.27 -2.96
CA PRO A 70 7.32 -3.95 -2.65
C PRO A 70 7.73 -4.42 -1.26
N ALA A 71 6.95 -4.07 -0.23
CA ALA A 71 7.22 -4.48 1.14
C ALA A 71 7.01 -5.99 1.33
N ALA A 72 5.92 -6.56 0.80
CA ALA A 72 5.64 -7.98 0.91
C ALA A 72 6.80 -8.84 0.39
N ARG A 73 7.38 -8.49 -0.75
CA ARG A 73 8.54 -9.22 -1.31
C ARG A 73 9.78 -9.11 -0.43
N GLU A 74 10.10 -7.93 0.11
CA GLU A 74 11.26 -7.78 0.98
C GLU A 74 11.14 -8.62 2.25
N PHE A 75 9.96 -8.66 2.86
CA PHE A 75 9.73 -9.49 4.03
C PHE A 75 9.67 -10.99 3.71
N LEU A 76 9.01 -11.40 2.62
CA LEU A 76 8.99 -12.78 2.16
C LEU A 76 10.38 -13.33 1.90
N GLN A 77 11.27 -12.56 1.26
CA GLN A 77 12.67 -12.95 1.05
C GLN A 77 13.37 -13.31 2.37
N ARG A 78 12.97 -12.69 3.48
CA ARG A 78 13.54 -12.89 4.81
C ARG A 78 12.74 -13.87 5.67
N GLY A 79 11.82 -14.60 5.05
CA GLY A 79 11.06 -15.68 5.69
C GLY A 79 9.88 -15.21 6.54
N TYR A 80 9.43 -13.97 6.41
CA TYR A 80 8.24 -13.51 7.11
C TYR A 80 6.95 -13.94 6.41
N ALA A 81 5.93 -14.19 7.19
CA ALA A 81 4.55 -14.07 6.73
C ALA A 81 4.11 -12.60 6.79
N VAL A 82 3.43 -12.14 5.74
CA VAL A 82 2.95 -10.75 5.62
C VAL A 82 1.43 -10.76 5.67
N VAL A 83 0.84 -10.01 6.59
CA VAL A 83 -0.61 -9.92 6.81
C VAL A 83 -1.07 -8.49 6.53
N VAL A 84 -1.98 -8.31 5.58
CA VAL A 84 -2.49 -7.01 5.15
C VAL A 84 -4.01 -7.00 5.30
N PRO A 85 -4.53 -6.62 6.48
CA PRO A 85 -5.96 -6.53 6.70
C PRO A 85 -6.53 -5.28 6.02
N MET A 86 -7.67 -5.41 5.33
CA MET A 86 -8.53 -4.29 4.98
C MET A 86 -9.43 -4.02 6.19
N ARG A 87 -9.36 -2.80 6.72
CA ARG A 87 -10.20 -2.41 7.86
C ARG A 87 -11.69 -2.38 7.47
N GLN A 88 -12.57 -2.42 8.47
CA GLN A 88 -14.02 -2.35 8.29
C GLN A 88 -14.44 -1.19 7.37
N GLY A 89 -15.34 -1.46 6.43
CA GLY A 89 -15.83 -0.50 5.45
C GLY A 89 -14.92 -0.29 4.24
N PHE A 90 -13.81 -1.02 4.11
CA PHE A 90 -12.91 -0.95 2.96
C PHE A 90 -12.94 -2.23 2.13
N SER A 91 -12.86 -2.09 0.81
CA SER A 91 -12.85 -3.20 -0.15
C SER A 91 -14.05 -4.13 0.08
N LYS A 92 -13.82 -5.40 0.37
CA LYS A 92 -14.84 -6.40 0.68
C LYS A 92 -15.04 -6.64 2.18
N SER A 93 -14.36 -5.88 3.04
CA SER A 93 -14.65 -5.90 4.47
C SER A 93 -16.04 -5.40 4.75
N GLY A 94 -16.72 -6.04 5.70
CA GLY A 94 -18.09 -5.65 6.08
C GLY A 94 -18.19 -4.29 6.76
N GLY A 95 -19.43 -3.87 7.04
CA GLY A 95 -19.76 -2.69 7.83
C GLY A 95 -19.37 -1.35 7.20
N ALA A 96 -19.41 -0.31 8.02
CA ALA A 96 -18.99 1.04 7.67
C ALA A 96 -17.62 1.37 8.29
N VAL A 97 -16.88 2.32 7.70
CA VAL A 97 -15.61 2.80 8.26
C VAL A 97 -15.83 3.30 9.69
N VAL A 98 -14.97 2.85 10.59
CA VAL A 98 -15.00 3.27 11.98
C VAL A 98 -13.98 4.38 12.23
N GLY A 99 -14.36 5.31 13.10
CA GLY A 99 -13.50 6.43 13.47
C GLY A 99 -13.26 7.37 12.29
N ASP A 100 -14.06 8.39 12.19
CA ASP A 100 -13.94 9.45 11.19
C ASP A 100 -14.12 10.83 11.87
N GLY A 101 -13.89 11.90 11.12
CA GLY A 101 -14.05 13.26 11.59
C GLY A 101 -12.89 13.81 12.41
N CYS A 102 -13.19 14.80 13.24
CA CYS A 102 -12.19 15.62 13.95
C CYS A 102 -11.53 14.92 15.15
N ASN A 103 -12.09 13.82 15.65
CA ASN A 103 -11.47 13.02 16.70
C ASN A 103 -10.40 12.07 16.12
N ILE A 104 -9.33 12.66 15.60
CA ILE A 104 -8.27 11.91 14.91
C ILE A 104 -7.68 10.81 15.80
N GLY A 105 -7.43 11.13 17.07
CA GLY A 105 -6.89 10.15 18.00
C GLY A 105 -7.84 8.99 18.26
N GLY A 106 -9.14 9.27 18.50
CA GLY A 106 -10.15 8.23 18.66
C GLY A 106 -10.38 7.41 17.38
N SER A 107 -10.22 8.04 16.21
CA SER A 107 -10.28 7.35 14.92
C SER A 107 -9.17 6.28 14.80
N GLY A 108 -7.93 6.65 15.14
CA GLY A 108 -6.81 5.70 15.12
C GLY A 108 -7.01 4.55 16.11
N GLU A 109 -7.49 4.85 17.32
CA GLU A 109 -7.78 3.83 18.35
C GLU A 109 -8.89 2.87 17.93
N ALA A 110 -10.00 3.40 17.40
CA ALA A 110 -11.10 2.56 16.91
C ALA A 110 -10.68 1.59 15.79
N GLN A 111 -9.71 1.99 14.96
CA GLN A 111 -9.13 1.12 13.94
C GLN A 111 -8.08 0.17 14.51
N ALA A 112 -7.34 0.59 15.54
CA ALA A 112 -6.41 -0.29 16.25
C ALA A 112 -7.14 -1.48 16.92
N ASP A 113 -8.38 -1.29 17.39
CA ASP A 113 -9.21 -2.37 17.93
C ASP A 113 -9.46 -3.48 16.91
N GLU A 114 -9.65 -3.12 15.63
CA GLU A 114 -9.76 -4.13 14.56
C GLU A 114 -8.46 -4.90 14.37
N ILE A 115 -7.32 -4.22 14.48
CA ILE A 115 -6.01 -4.87 14.36
C ILE A 115 -5.73 -5.78 15.56
N HIS A 116 -6.24 -5.48 16.76
CA HIS A 116 -6.21 -6.41 17.87
C HIS A 116 -6.92 -7.73 17.55
N SER A 117 -8.07 -7.66 16.88
CA SER A 117 -8.81 -8.85 16.44
C SER A 117 -8.01 -9.66 15.40
N VAL A 118 -7.35 -8.98 14.45
CA VAL A 118 -6.48 -9.63 13.46
C VAL A 118 -5.29 -10.32 14.14
N VAL A 119 -4.65 -9.67 15.12
CA VAL A 119 -3.52 -10.24 15.85
C VAL A 119 -3.97 -11.44 16.68
N ALA A 120 -5.11 -11.38 17.35
CA ALA A 120 -5.69 -12.51 18.08
C ALA A 120 -6.03 -13.70 17.16
N TRP A 121 -6.36 -13.44 15.90
CA TRP A 121 -6.52 -14.49 14.89
C TRP A 121 -5.16 -15.07 14.47
N ILE A 122 -4.13 -14.21 14.27
CA ILE A 122 -2.76 -14.65 13.94
C ILE A 122 -2.20 -15.57 15.03
N GLU A 123 -2.43 -15.28 16.31
CA GLU A 123 -1.98 -16.12 17.45
C GLU A 123 -2.47 -17.57 17.38
N LYS A 124 -3.61 -17.80 16.74
CA LYS A 124 -4.20 -19.13 16.57
C LYS A 124 -3.66 -19.88 15.35
N GLN A 125 -2.79 -19.24 14.55
CA GLN A 125 -2.28 -19.85 13.33
C GLN A 125 -1.01 -20.66 13.61
N PRO A 126 -0.94 -21.96 13.27
CA PRO A 126 0.22 -22.80 13.54
C PRO A 126 1.48 -22.35 12.79
N TRP A 127 1.32 -21.55 11.71
CA TRP A 127 2.43 -21.04 10.92
C TRP A 127 3.03 -19.74 11.45
N ALA A 128 2.44 -19.09 12.48
CA ALA A 128 2.85 -17.78 12.95
C ALA A 128 3.78 -17.84 14.18
N ASP A 129 4.94 -17.22 14.12
CA ASP A 129 5.74 -16.94 15.32
C ASP A 129 5.39 -15.55 15.87
N THR A 130 4.43 -15.51 16.74
CA THR A 130 3.93 -14.27 17.36
C THR A 130 4.89 -13.65 18.40
N ARG A 131 6.06 -14.26 18.66
CA ARG A 131 7.13 -13.65 19.47
C ARG A 131 8.01 -12.70 18.65
N ARG A 132 7.97 -12.80 17.32
CA ARG A 132 8.81 -12.07 16.37
C ARG A 132 7.95 -11.33 15.35
N MET A 133 7.42 -10.18 15.75
CA MET A 133 6.51 -9.39 14.92
C MET A 133 6.96 -7.96 14.72
N ALA A 134 6.64 -7.40 13.56
CA ALA A 134 6.71 -5.96 13.26
C ALA A 134 5.38 -5.49 12.66
N MET A 135 5.09 -4.20 12.80
CA MET A 135 3.91 -3.60 12.19
C MET A 135 4.30 -2.35 11.41
N LEU A 136 3.81 -2.26 10.19
CA LEU A 136 4.00 -1.13 9.29
C LEU A 136 2.64 -0.50 8.98
N GLY A 137 2.62 0.79 8.67
CA GLY A 137 1.39 1.42 8.19
C GLY A 137 1.66 2.65 7.36
N GLN A 138 0.82 2.87 6.36
CA GLN A 138 0.88 4.04 5.48
C GLN A 138 -0.33 4.95 5.69
N SER A 139 -0.11 6.28 5.73
CA SER A 139 -1.20 7.26 5.76
C SER A 139 -2.15 6.98 6.95
N HIS A 140 -3.44 6.82 6.70
CA HIS A 140 -4.41 6.41 7.71
C HIS A 140 -3.99 5.11 8.45
N GLY A 141 -3.34 4.16 7.75
CA GLY A 141 -2.78 2.97 8.37
C GLY A 141 -1.56 3.25 9.26
N GLY A 142 -0.79 4.30 8.98
CA GLY A 142 0.27 4.78 9.87
C GLY A 142 -0.29 5.30 11.19
N LEU A 143 -1.38 6.07 11.14
CA LEU A 143 -2.12 6.49 12.34
C LEU A 143 -2.60 5.27 13.16
N THR A 144 -3.22 4.29 12.48
CA THR A 144 -3.65 3.02 13.10
C THR A 144 -2.49 2.28 13.77
N THR A 145 -1.34 2.22 13.10
CA THR A 145 -0.12 1.57 13.62
C THR A 145 0.37 2.23 14.90
N LEU A 146 0.43 3.57 14.95
CA LEU A 146 0.84 4.30 16.15
C LEU A 146 -0.21 4.21 17.27
N ALA A 147 -1.50 4.18 16.94
CA ALA A 147 -2.55 3.95 17.91
C ALA A 147 -2.47 2.53 18.52
N TYR A 148 -2.25 1.51 17.69
CA TYR A 148 -2.05 0.14 18.16
C TYR A 148 -0.84 0.00 19.09
N ALA A 149 0.23 0.76 18.84
CA ALA A 149 1.46 0.74 19.63
C ALA A 149 1.26 1.17 21.11
N GLN A 150 0.11 1.73 21.47
CA GLN A 150 -0.21 2.08 22.87
C GLN A 150 -0.37 0.83 23.76
N LYS A 151 -0.96 -0.24 23.20
CA LYS A 151 -1.23 -1.52 23.91
C LYS A 151 -0.90 -2.70 22.98
N PRO A 152 0.36 -2.85 22.57
CA PRO A 152 0.71 -3.85 21.58
C PRO A 152 0.74 -5.25 22.18
N HIS A 153 0.50 -6.26 21.35
CA HIS A 153 0.89 -7.64 21.69
C HIS A 153 2.42 -7.69 21.95
N PRO A 154 2.90 -8.41 22.99
CA PRO A 154 4.32 -8.36 23.41
C PRO A 154 5.32 -8.88 22.37
N GLY A 155 4.86 -9.57 21.34
CA GLY A 155 5.69 -10.01 20.22
C GLY A 155 6.08 -8.93 19.23
N PHE A 156 5.41 -7.78 19.22
CA PHE A 156 5.83 -6.66 18.38
C PHE A 156 7.11 -6.02 18.93
N LYS A 157 8.12 -5.92 18.06
CA LYS A 157 9.44 -5.37 18.38
C LYS A 157 9.72 -4.04 17.68
N LEU A 158 8.98 -3.72 16.63
CA LEU A 158 9.17 -2.53 15.81
C LEU A 158 7.83 -2.07 15.23
N PHE A 159 7.59 -0.75 15.26
CA PHE A 159 6.54 -0.08 14.52
C PHE A 159 7.14 0.82 13.46
N VAL A 160 6.61 0.81 12.23
CA VAL A 160 7.08 1.67 11.15
C VAL A 160 5.91 2.48 10.58
N ASN A 161 6.09 3.78 10.59
CA ASN A 161 5.08 4.76 10.18
C ASN A 161 5.51 5.46 8.89
N PHE A 162 4.79 5.21 7.80
CA PHE A 162 5.00 5.85 6.51
C PHE A 162 3.94 6.91 6.26
N ALA A 163 4.33 8.19 6.32
CA ALA A 163 3.43 9.32 6.08
C ALA A 163 2.09 9.19 6.84
N GLY A 164 2.16 8.75 8.10
CA GLY A 164 0.98 8.40 8.89
C GLY A 164 0.22 9.60 9.41
N GLY A 165 -1.09 9.53 9.31
CA GLY A 165 -1.98 10.58 9.80
C GLY A 165 -3.39 10.43 9.28
N LEU A 166 -4.25 11.35 9.69
CA LEU A 166 -5.58 11.56 9.16
C LEU A 166 -5.79 13.05 8.97
N ARG A 167 -6.18 13.44 7.77
CA ARG A 167 -6.54 14.81 7.44
C ARG A 167 -8.06 14.91 7.29
N PHE A 168 -8.66 15.84 8.02
CA PHE A 168 -10.08 16.14 7.92
C PHE A 168 -10.25 17.64 7.72
N THR A 169 -10.77 18.05 6.58
CA THR A 169 -10.77 19.45 6.13
C THR A 169 -12.04 20.23 6.47
N THR A 170 -13.03 19.58 7.08
CA THR A 170 -14.34 20.20 7.35
C THR A 170 -14.45 20.61 8.81
N ASN A 171 -14.40 21.90 9.09
CA ASN A 171 -14.69 22.52 10.40
C ASN A 171 -13.87 21.99 11.59
N CYS A 172 -12.65 21.51 11.41
CA CYS A 172 -11.77 21.18 12.53
C CYS A 172 -10.31 21.62 12.30
N GLN A 173 -9.62 21.87 13.41
CA GLN A 173 -8.18 22.10 13.42
C GLN A 173 -7.46 20.76 13.40
N TRP A 174 -7.51 20.07 12.25
CA TRP A 174 -7.04 18.69 12.12
C TRP A 174 -5.54 18.56 12.42
N GLU A 175 -4.73 19.57 12.14
CA GLU A 175 -3.28 19.58 12.45
C GLU A 175 -3.04 19.54 13.97
N LEU A 176 -3.81 20.32 14.72
CA LEU A 176 -3.77 20.30 16.18
C LEU A 176 -4.27 18.95 16.73
N ALA A 177 -5.39 18.46 16.20
CA ALA A 177 -5.95 17.16 16.59
C ALA A 177 -4.99 16.00 16.29
N LEU A 178 -4.23 16.06 15.17
CA LEU A 178 -3.20 15.07 14.83
C LEU A 178 -2.02 15.15 15.81
N LYS A 179 -1.55 16.35 16.12
CA LYS A 179 -0.49 16.57 17.12
C LYS A 179 -0.90 16.02 18.49
N ASP A 180 -2.13 16.29 18.94
CA ASP A 180 -2.63 15.82 20.23
C ASP A 180 -2.80 14.29 20.24
N ALA A 181 -3.25 13.69 19.11
CA ALA A 181 -3.30 12.25 18.95
C ALA A 181 -1.90 11.61 19.09
N PHE A 182 -0.90 12.18 18.43
CA PHE A 182 0.46 11.66 18.51
C PHE A 182 1.06 11.83 19.92
N ALA A 183 0.83 12.95 20.60
CA ALA A 183 1.23 13.13 22.00
C ALA A 183 0.61 12.06 22.90
N ARG A 184 -0.69 11.78 22.74
CA ARG A 184 -1.40 10.75 23.50
C ARG A 184 -0.83 9.34 23.23
N TYR A 185 -0.55 9.00 21.98
CA TYR A 185 0.03 7.71 21.62
C TYR A 185 1.45 7.56 22.18
N GLY A 186 2.29 8.61 22.04
CA GLY A 186 3.65 8.62 22.57
C GLY A 186 3.74 8.40 24.07
N ALA A 187 2.77 8.94 24.83
CA ALA A 187 2.72 8.77 26.28
C ALA A 187 2.61 7.30 26.73
N GLN A 188 2.02 6.45 25.90
CA GLN A 188 1.76 5.04 26.22
C GLN A 188 2.68 4.04 25.49
N THR A 189 3.26 4.44 24.35
CA THR A 189 4.12 3.57 23.54
C THR A 189 5.49 3.36 24.18
N ARG A 190 5.96 2.10 24.19
CA ARG A 190 7.27 1.70 24.75
C ARG A 190 8.14 0.93 23.76
N VAL A 191 7.57 0.49 22.64
CA VAL A 191 8.26 -0.20 21.55
C VAL A 191 8.82 0.85 20.58
N PRO A 192 10.07 0.71 20.08
CA PRO A 192 10.63 1.68 19.15
C PRO A 192 9.84 1.79 17.86
N SER A 193 9.83 3.00 17.30
CA SER A 193 9.20 3.26 16.00
C SER A 193 10.12 4.02 15.05
N LEU A 194 9.96 3.77 13.75
CA LEU A 194 10.68 4.41 12.66
C LEU A 194 9.68 5.13 11.75
N TRP A 195 9.90 6.41 11.47
CA TRP A 195 8.94 7.27 10.78
C TRP A 195 9.53 7.82 9.49
N PHE A 196 8.77 7.76 8.41
CA PHE A 196 9.17 8.26 7.09
C PHE A 196 8.21 9.33 6.60
N TYR A 197 8.72 10.54 6.35
CA TYR A 197 7.96 11.65 5.77
C TYR A 197 8.80 12.38 4.74
N GLY A 198 8.22 12.65 3.58
CA GLY A 198 8.88 13.34 2.48
C GLY A 198 8.55 14.82 2.42
N GLU A 199 9.46 15.58 1.81
CA GLU A 199 9.37 17.04 1.71
C GLU A 199 8.14 17.51 0.93
N ASN A 200 7.79 16.81 -0.17
CA ASN A 200 6.66 17.13 -1.03
C ASN A 200 5.42 16.26 -0.77
N ASP A 201 5.23 15.77 0.46
CA ASP A 201 3.99 15.09 0.86
C ASP A 201 2.82 16.08 0.87
N SER A 202 1.82 15.85 0.00
CA SER A 202 0.69 16.76 -0.17
C SER A 202 -0.36 16.66 0.96
N TYR A 203 -0.31 15.59 1.77
CA TYR A 203 -1.22 15.36 2.89
C TYR A 203 -0.62 15.82 4.22
N PHE A 204 0.64 15.47 4.46
CA PHE A 204 1.32 15.69 5.74
C PHE A 204 2.69 16.36 5.52
N PRO A 205 2.71 17.64 5.15
CA PRO A 205 3.95 18.38 4.91
C PRO A 205 4.77 18.51 6.21
N PRO A 206 6.09 18.78 6.09
CA PRO A 206 6.99 18.92 7.25
C PRO A 206 6.51 19.91 8.32
N SER A 207 5.80 20.96 7.92
CA SER A 207 5.24 21.97 8.85
C SER A 207 4.17 21.41 9.81
N VAL A 208 3.46 20.36 9.37
CA VAL A 208 2.46 19.66 10.17
C VAL A 208 3.09 18.54 11.00
N ILE A 209 3.94 17.73 10.35
CA ILE A 209 4.50 16.53 10.98
C ILE A 209 5.59 16.85 11.98
N GLY A 210 6.41 17.87 11.77
CA GLY A 210 7.45 18.26 12.70
C GLY A 210 6.90 18.49 14.12
N PRO A 211 5.92 19.38 14.32
CA PRO A 211 5.28 19.57 15.63
C PRO A 211 4.61 18.32 16.20
N ALA A 212 3.98 17.48 15.37
CA ALA A 212 3.31 16.26 15.81
C ALA A 212 4.32 15.18 16.27
N TYR A 213 5.44 15.01 15.55
CA TYR A 213 6.54 14.14 15.93
C TYR A 213 7.18 14.60 17.27
N GLN A 214 7.46 15.90 17.39
CA GLN A 214 8.01 16.45 18.65
C GLN A 214 7.07 16.21 19.84
N ALA A 215 5.76 16.32 19.63
CA ALA A 215 4.78 16.06 20.66
C ALA A 215 4.78 14.57 21.09
N TYR A 216 4.91 13.65 20.14
CA TYR A 216 5.04 12.21 20.40
C TYR A 216 6.29 11.89 21.23
N VAL A 217 7.46 12.40 20.81
CA VAL A 217 8.75 12.17 21.52
C VAL A 217 8.73 12.82 22.88
N LYS A 218 8.26 14.07 23.01
CA LYS A 218 8.15 14.78 24.29
C LYS A 218 7.25 14.05 25.30
N ALA A 219 6.23 13.34 24.81
CA ALA A 219 5.36 12.52 25.64
C ALA A 219 6.00 11.19 26.09
N GLY A 220 7.18 10.84 25.59
CA GLY A 220 7.93 9.64 25.98
C GLY A 220 7.99 8.55 24.91
N GLY A 221 7.38 8.77 23.73
CA GLY A 221 7.41 7.83 22.63
C GLY A 221 8.82 7.71 22.03
N GLN A 222 9.27 6.49 21.81
CA GLN A 222 10.55 6.19 21.18
C GLN A 222 10.39 6.19 19.66
N ALA A 223 10.80 7.26 19.00
CA ALA A 223 10.68 7.37 17.55
C ALA A 223 11.97 7.94 16.94
N GLU A 224 12.33 7.39 15.77
CA GLU A 224 13.35 7.95 14.89
C GLU A 224 12.67 8.47 13.62
N MET A 225 12.93 9.73 13.25
CA MET A 225 12.39 10.35 12.05
C MET A 225 13.40 10.26 10.91
N VAL A 226 12.98 9.68 9.81
CA VAL A 226 13.64 9.74 8.52
C VAL A 226 12.89 10.76 7.66
N ALA A 227 13.28 12.01 7.76
CA ALA A 227 12.86 13.05 6.82
C ALA A 227 13.64 12.87 5.53
N PHE A 228 12.95 12.61 4.42
CA PHE A 228 13.57 12.46 3.11
C PHE A 228 13.12 13.57 2.17
N GLY A 229 13.93 13.83 1.14
CA GLY A 229 13.65 14.87 0.14
C GLY A 229 12.38 14.60 -0.68
N PRO A 230 12.18 15.33 -1.78
CA PRO A 230 11.04 15.12 -2.66
C PRO A 230 11.10 13.72 -3.30
N PHE A 231 9.93 13.10 -3.48
CA PHE A 231 9.79 11.81 -4.15
C PHE A 231 8.68 11.87 -5.19
N GLY A 232 9.03 11.71 -6.45
CA GLY A 232 8.08 11.79 -7.55
C GLY A 232 7.27 13.09 -7.52
N VAL A 233 6.01 13.00 -7.88
CA VAL A 233 5.07 14.14 -7.83
C VAL A 233 4.48 14.34 -6.43
N ASP A 234 4.50 13.32 -5.60
CA ASP A 234 3.98 13.33 -4.22
C ASP A 234 4.65 12.24 -3.39
N ALA A 235 5.36 12.64 -2.35
CA ALA A 235 6.06 11.73 -1.46
C ALA A 235 5.11 10.82 -0.64
N HIS A 236 3.82 11.15 -0.57
CA HIS A 236 2.82 10.34 0.13
C HIS A 236 2.74 8.89 -0.37
N GLY A 237 3.03 8.67 -1.66
CA GLY A 237 3.02 7.35 -2.31
C GLY A 237 4.32 6.54 -2.17
N MET A 238 5.35 7.05 -1.51
CA MET A 238 6.70 6.47 -1.49
C MET A 238 6.70 4.99 -1.04
N PHE A 239 6.02 4.65 0.04
CA PHE A 239 6.02 3.29 0.61
C PHE A 239 5.43 2.23 -0.33
N SER A 240 4.40 2.58 -1.09
CA SER A 240 3.74 1.66 -2.03
C SER A 240 4.48 1.51 -3.36
N SER A 241 5.54 2.31 -3.59
CA SER A 241 6.35 2.30 -4.80
C SER A 241 7.59 1.41 -4.67
N TYR A 242 7.97 0.72 -5.74
CA TYR A 242 9.26 0.03 -5.81
C TYR A 242 10.45 0.99 -5.77
N ASP A 243 10.29 2.18 -6.33
CA ASP A 243 11.35 3.20 -6.33
C ASP A 243 11.59 3.74 -4.92
N GLY A 244 10.57 3.69 -4.08
CA GLY A 244 10.68 4.05 -2.66
C GLY A 244 11.53 3.09 -1.84
N LEU A 245 11.71 1.83 -2.26
CA LEU A 245 12.55 0.86 -1.55
C LEU A 245 13.97 1.38 -1.27
N ALA A 246 14.54 2.12 -2.22
CA ALA A 246 15.88 2.72 -2.07
C ALA A 246 15.95 3.74 -0.90
N ILE A 247 14.81 4.34 -0.51
CA ILE A 247 14.74 5.31 0.57
C ILE A 247 14.57 4.62 1.93
N TRP A 248 13.67 3.63 1.99
CA TRP A 248 13.22 3.15 3.29
C TRP A 248 13.74 1.77 3.68
N TRP A 249 14.05 0.87 2.71
CA TRP A 249 14.30 -0.53 3.08
C TRP A 249 15.52 -0.69 3.98
N GLN A 250 16.66 -0.11 3.63
CA GLN A 250 17.88 -0.24 4.43
C GLN A 250 17.69 0.25 5.88
N LYS A 251 16.94 1.34 6.06
CA LYS A 251 16.64 1.88 7.40
C LYS A 251 15.76 0.94 8.22
N VAL A 252 14.77 0.34 7.59
CA VAL A 252 13.92 -0.68 8.24
C VAL A 252 14.73 -1.93 8.56
N GLU A 253 15.56 -2.41 7.64
CA GLU A 253 16.40 -3.58 7.87
C GLU A 253 17.38 -3.37 9.03
N ASP A 254 17.98 -2.20 9.15
CA ASP A 254 18.87 -1.86 10.26
C ASP A 254 18.11 -1.87 11.60
N LYS A 255 16.89 -1.30 11.62
CA LYS A 255 16.04 -1.36 12.83
C LYS A 255 15.59 -2.77 13.17
N LEU A 256 15.27 -3.61 12.18
CA LEU A 256 14.95 -5.01 12.41
C LEU A 256 16.13 -5.75 13.08
N LYS A 257 17.38 -5.48 12.64
CA LYS A 257 18.59 -6.01 13.28
C LYS A 257 18.73 -5.56 14.73
N GLU A 258 18.56 -4.26 15.00
CA GLU A 258 18.63 -3.68 16.35
C GLU A 258 17.67 -4.35 17.34
N VAL A 259 16.48 -4.72 16.87
CA VAL A 259 15.45 -5.37 17.70
C VAL A 259 15.45 -6.92 17.58
N ASN A 260 16.51 -7.49 17.03
CA ASN A 260 16.71 -8.93 16.86
C ASN A 260 15.61 -9.63 16.04
N LEU A 261 15.08 -8.97 15.03
CA LEU A 261 14.20 -9.57 14.03
C LEU A 261 15.00 -10.07 12.81
N PRO A 262 14.56 -11.13 12.11
CA PRO A 262 15.30 -11.70 10.98
C PRO A 262 15.49 -10.72 9.81
N THR A 263 16.72 -10.69 9.25
CA THR A 263 17.05 -9.86 8.09
C THR A 263 17.80 -10.61 6.99
N ALA A 264 18.27 -11.84 7.27
CA ALA A 264 18.94 -12.65 6.26
C ALA A 264 17.97 -13.05 5.14
N VAL A 265 18.41 -12.94 3.88
CA VAL A 265 17.66 -13.44 2.74
C VAL A 265 17.74 -14.98 2.73
N VAL A 266 16.60 -15.62 2.98
CA VAL A 266 16.46 -17.10 3.01
C VAL A 266 15.58 -17.61 1.86
N HIS A 267 14.81 -16.74 1.23
CA HIS A 267 13.92 -17.04 0.11
C HIS A 267 14.11 -16.07 -1.07
N PRO A 268 15.27 -16.13 -1.78
CA PRO A 268 15.60 -15.20 -2.88
C PRO A 268 14.60 -15.26 -4.05
N GLN A 269 13.84 -16.35 -4.20
CA GLN A 269 12.79 -16.49 -5.23
C GLN A 269 11.68 -15.46 -5.13
N PHE A 270 11.47 -14.84 -3.96
CA PHE A 270 10.49 -13.77 -3.79
C PHE A 270 10.99 -12.40 -4.23
N ALA A 271 12.27 -12.28 -4.63
CA ALA A 271 12.76 -11.05 -5.23
C ALA A 271 11.89 -10.64 -6.42
N ARG A 272 11.81 -9.34 -6.66
CA ARG A 272 11.07 -8.82 -7.80
C ARG A 272 11.59 -9.43 -9.09
N ALA A 273 10.71 -10.03 -9.89
CA ALA A 273 11.06 -10.46 -11.23
C ALA A 273 11.58 -9.26 -12.07
N LYS A 274 12.52 -9.53 -12.96
CA LYS A 274 13.02 -8.49 -13.87
C LYS A 274 11.84 -7.90 -14.64
N ARG A 275 11.67 -6.59 -14.56
CA ARG A 275 10.63 -5.88 -15.31
C ARG A 275 10.83 -6.06 -16.81
N MET A 276 9.72 -6.11 -17.54
CA MET A 276 9.75 -5.91 -18.99
C MET A 276 10.43 -4.56 -19.29
N ALA A 277 11.42 -4.57 -20.16
CA ALA A 277 12.03 -3.32 -20.61
C ALA A 277 11.00 -2.51 -21.40
N ALA A 278 10.90 -1.21 -21.10
CA ALA A 278 10.09 -0.33 -21.91
C ALA A 278 10.66 -0.25 -23.34
N PRO A 279 9.83 -0.38 -24.36
CA PRO A 279 10.26 -0.06 -25.72
C PRO A 279 10.73 1.39 -25.79
N PRO A 280 11.65 1.73 -26.72
CA PRO A 280 12.09 3.09 -26.90
C PRO A 280 10.92 4.01 -27.28
N PRO A 281 10.94 5.29 -26.91
CA PRO A 281 9.95 6.25 -27.38
C PRO A 281 9.88 6.29 -28.90
N SER A 282 8.67 6.23 -29.45
CA SER A 282 8.47 6.18 -30.90
C SER A 282 8.24 7.54 -31.54
N GLY A 283 7.84 8.55 -30.75
CA GLY A 283 7.44 9.84 -31.28
C GLY A 283 6.14 9.82 -32.11
N PHE A 284 5.36 8.72 -32.06
CA PHE A 284 4.14 8.55 -32.87
C PHE A 284 3.11 9.69 -32.66
N ALA A 285 2.88 10.08 -31.40
CA ALA A 285 2.04 11.20 -31.03
C ALA A 285 2.40 11.67 -29.61
N PRO A 286 2.07 12.91 -29.22
CA PRO A 286 2.12 13.31 -27.84
C PRO A 286 1.27 12.37 -26.95
N VAL A 287 1.79 11.97 -25.81
CA VAL A 287 1.10 11.00 -24.91
C VAL A 287 -0.27 11.54 -24.45
N GLN A 288 -0.45 12.86 -24.37
CA GLN A 288 -1.70 13.51 -23.99
C GLN A 288 -2.73 13.54 -25.11
N ASP A 289 -2.35 13.26 -26.35
CA ASP A 289 -3.24 13.38 -27.53
C ASP A 289 -4.11 12.11 -27.67
N VAL A 290 -5.22 12.13 -26.95
CA VAL A 290 -6.16 10.99 -26.88
C VAL A 290 -6.79 10.66 -28.23
N ASP A 291 -6.93 11.63 -29.12
CA ASP A 291 -7.61 11.45 -30.41
C ASP A 291 -6.74 10.74 -31.46
N LYS A 292 -5.43 10.79 -31.28
CA LYS A 292 -4.48 10.10 -32.16
C LYS A 292 -4.23 8.63 -31.81
N ILE A 293 -4.84 8.10 -30.74
CA ILE A 293 -4.67 6.69 -30.36
C ILE A 293 -5.41 5.81 -31.39
N PRO A 294 -4.68 4.94 -32.12
CA PRO A 294 -5.30 4.10 -33.12
C PRO A 294 -6.22 3.06 -32.50
N HIS A 295 -7.20 2.59 -33.27
CA HIS A 295 -8.08 1.47 -32.94
C HIS A 295 -9.04 1.67 -31.76
N LEU A 296 -8.97 2.76 -30.99
CA LEU A 296 -9.81 2.96 -29.81
C LEU A 296 -11.16 3.61 -30.11
N GLY A 297 -12.22 2.98 -29.64
CA GLY A 297 -13.54 3.60 -29.51
C GLY A 297 -13.63 4.51 -28.26
N LYS A 298 -14.82 5.09 -28.04
CA LYS A 298 -15.08 6.01 -26.93
C LYS A 298 -14.64 5.47 -25.57
N ALA A 299 -15.03 4.24 -25.23
CA ALA A 299 -14.69 3.62 -23.95
C ALA A 299 -13.17 3.49 -23.73
N GLY A 300 -12.42 3.13 -24.78
CA GLY A 300 -10.96 3.04 -24.71
C GLY A 300 -10.29 4.39 -24.49
N ARG A 301 -10.79 5.46 -25.14
CA ARG A 301 -10.32 6.83 -24.93
C ARG A 301 -10.62 7.35 -23.52
N ASP A 302 -11.79 7.03 -22.98
CA ASP A 302 -12.14 7.35 -21.61
C ASP A 302 -11.22 6.61 -20.63
N GLY A 303 -10.93 5.32 -20.86
CA GLY A 303 -9.94 4.53 -20.11
C GLY A 303 -8.52 5.11 -20.19
N TYR A 304 -8.14 5.64 -21.35
CA TYR A 304 -6.84 6.29 -21.51
C TYR A 304 -6.73 7.61 -20.72
N ARG A 305 -7.79 8.41 -20.64
CA ARG A 305 -7.83 9.61 -19.79
C ARG A 305 -7.63 9.24 -18.31
N VAL A 306 -8.22 8.14 -17.86
CA VAL A 306 -7.98 7.62 -16.49
C VAL A 306 -6.52 7.21 -16.31
N PHE A 307 -5.92 6.53 -17.29
CA PHE A 307 -4.51 6.15 -17.29
C PHE A 307 -3.60 7.39 -17.17
N LEU A 308 -3.87 8.46 -17.91
CA LEU A 308 -3.07 9.70 -17.87
C LEU A 308 -3.01 10.34 -16.48
N GLY A 309 -4.06 10.15 -15.65
CA GLY A 309 -4.11 10.67 -14.28
C GLY A 309 -3.46 9.76 -13.23
N LYS A 310 -2.87 8.61 -13.61
CA LYS A 310 -2.28 7.68 -12.63
C LYS A 310 -0.82 8.02 -12.35
N PRO A 311 -0.39 7.99 -11.07
CA PRO A 311 0.99 8.22 -10.68
C PRO A 311 1.87 6.99 -10.88
N GLY A 312 3.20 7.20 -10.84
CA GLY A 312 4.23 6.17 -10.89
C GLY A 312 4.36 5.51 -12.26
N THR A 313 5.12 4.43 -12.32
CA THR A 313 5.25 3.67 -13.56
C THR A 313 3.90 3.14 -14.01
N ARG A 314 3.50 3.46 -15.24
CA ARG A 314 2.22 3.12 -15.84
C ARG A 314 2.37 2.70 -17.29
N ALA A 315 1.49 1.84 -17.77
CA ALA A 315 1.50 1.40 -19.15
C ALA A 315 0.08 1.24 -19.70
N PHE A 316 -0.09 1.54 -20.99
CA PHE A 316 -1.32 1.34 -21.74
C PHE A 316 -1.04 0.50 -22.97
N ALA A 317 -1.83 -0.54 -23.19
CA ALA A 317 -1.73 -1.44 -24.33
C ALA A 317 -3.01 -1.42 -25.17
N ILE A 318 -2.86 -1.58 -26.47
CA ILE A 318 -3.96 -1.63 -27.45
C ILE A 318 -3.78 -2.76 -28.45
N ALA A 319 -4.86 -3.18 -29.05
CA ALA A 319 -4.88 -4.15 -30.16
C ALA A 319 -5.60 -3.59 -31.39
N PRO A 320 -5.27 -4.07 -32.60
CA PRO A 320 -5.95 -3.64 -33.84
C PRO A 320 -7.47 -3.83 -33.82
N GLY A 321 -7.97 -4.80 -33.05
CA GLY A 321 -9.40 -5.06 -32.85
C GLY A 321 -10.10 -4.14 -31.84
N GLY A 322 -9.45 -3.10 -31.34
CA GLY A 322 -10.02 -2.14 -30.39
C GLY A 322 -9.99 -2.60 -28.92
N ALA A 323 -9.40 -3.76 -28.62
CA ALA A 323 -9.13 -4.14 -27.23
C ALA A 323 -8.04 -3.25 -26.64
N TRP A 324 -8.14 -3.00 -25.32
CA TRP A 324 -7.20 -2.18 -24.60
C TRP A 324 -7.09 -2.62 -23.14
N GLY A 325 -6.00 -2.23 -22.51
CA GLY A 325 -5.77 -2.45 -21.10
C GLY A 325 -4.67 -1.55 -20.58
N TRP A 326 -4.74 -1.22 -19.32
CA TRP A 326 -3.70 -0.44 -18.66
C TRP A 326 -3.42 -0.95 -17.25
N ALA A 327 -2.25 -0.61 -16.74
CA ALA A 327 -1.86 -0.85 -15.36
C ALA A 327 -0.92 0.26 -14.89
N HIS A 328 -0.87 0.47 -13.58
CA HIS A 328 0.11 1.37 -12.96
C HIS A 328 0.60 0.78 -11.63
N GLY A 329 1.78 1.22 -11.19
CA GLY A 329 2.40 0.76 -9.94
C GLY A 329 2.51 -0.78 -9.83
N GLY A 330 2.91 -1.28 -8.67
CA GLY A 330 3.02 -2.72 -8.42
C GLY A 330 4.07 -3.44 -9.27
N ASP A 331 3.97 -4.77 -9.35
CA ASP A 331 4.87 -5.59 -10.18
C ASP A 331 4.56 -5.41 -11.66
N ASP A 332 5.59 -5.14 -12.44
CA ASP A 332 5.59 -5.07 -13.89
C ASP A 332 4.30 -4.49 -14.54
N PRO A 333 4.07 -3.16 -14.46
CA PRO A 333 2.89 -2.56 -15.05
C PRO A 333 2.81 -2.74 -16.57
N LEU A 334 3.95 -2.90 -17.27
CA LEU A 334 3.97 -3.13 -18.72
C LEU A 334 3.38 -4.50 -19.05
N LYS A 335 3.85 -5.55 -18.39
CA LYS A 335 3.29 -6.90 -18.56
C LYS A 335 1.81 -6.93 -18.20
N ARG A 336 1.42 -6.31 -17.08
CA ARG A 336 0.02 -6.28 -16.64
C ARG A 336 -0.88 -5.52 -17.59
N ALA A 337 -0.44 -4.43 -18.20
CA ALA A 337 -1.19 -3.72 -19.23
C ALA A 337 -1.44 -4.62 -20.45
N LEU A 338 -0.41 -5.35 -20.90
CA LEU A 338 -0.53 -6.34 -21.98
C LEU A 338 -1.48 -7.47 -21.59
N ASP A 339 -1.36 -8.06 -20.40
CA ASP A 339 -2.24 -9.12 -19.93
C ASP A 339 -3.70 -8.66 -19.86
N ASN A 340 -3.94 -7.44 -19.35
CA ASN A 340 -5.26 -6.83 -19.28
C ASN A 340 -5.89 -6.64 -20.66
N CYS A 341 -5.11 -6.16 -21.60
CA CYS A 341 -5.54 -6.01 -22.99
C CYS A 341 -5.77 -7.39 -23.66
N ASN A 342 -4.87 -8.35 -23.49
CA ASN A 342 -4.90 -9.66 -24.14
C ASN A 342 -6.06 -10.55 -23.69
N ARG A 343 -6.65 -10.31 -22.54
CA ARG A 343 -7.90 -11.00 -22.12
C ARG A 343 -9.03 -10.82 -23.14
N ILE A 344 -9.03 -9.71 -23.87
CA ILE A 344 -10.01 -9.40 -24.92
C ILE A 344 -9.34 -9.48 -26.29
N GLY A 345 -8.12 -8.98 -26.42
CA GLY A 345 -7.36 -8.86 -27.67
C GLY A 345 -6.71 -10.15 -28.17
N LYS A 346 -6.90 -11.29 -27.49
CA LYS A 346 -6.44 -12.63 -27.91
C LYS A 346 -4.96 -12.68 -28.32
N GLY A 347 -4.09 -12.00 -27.58
CA GLY A 347 -2.63 -12.02 -27.80
C GLY A 347 -2.12 -11.00 -28.84
N SER A 348 -2.97 -10.16 -29.41
CA SER A 348 -2.56 -9.14 -30.39
C SER A 348 -2.23 -7.78 -29.79
N CYS A 349 -2.20 -7.65 -28.45
CA CYS A 349 -1.97 -6.38 -27.78
C CYS A 349 -0.51 -5.98 -27.80
N ARG A 350 -0.28 -4.69 -28.00
CA ARG A 350 1.05 -4.05 -27.95
C ARG A 350 0.98 -2.80 -27.08
N LEU A 351 2.10 -2.45 -26.45
CA LEU A 351 2.19 -1.22 -25.67
C LEU A 351 2.02 -0.01 -26.59
N TYR A 352 1.14 0.90 -26.17
CA TYR A 352 0.93 2.19 -26.80
C TYR A 352 1.71 3.28 -26.09
N ALA A 353 1.59 3.35 -24.77
CA ALA A 353 2.26 4.32 -23.94
C ALA A 353 2.85 3.67 -22.68
N VAL A 354 4.02 4.19 -22.27
CA VAL A 354 4.70 3.85 -21.00
C VAL A 354 5.10 5.16 -20.35
N ASP A 355 4.67 5.35 -19.10
CA ASP A 355 4.84 6.60 -18.36
C ASP A 355 4.34 7.82 -19.19
N ASP A 356 5.20 8.76 -19.48
CA ASP A 356 4.90 9.97 -20.27
C ASP A 356 5.39 9.89 -21.73
N GLN A 357 5.63 8.67 -22.23
CA GLN A 357 6.16 8.43 -23.56
C GLN A 357 5.24 7.52 -24.38
N THR A 358 5.03 7.89 -25.64
CA THR A 358 4.41 7.00 -26.62
C THR A 358 5.46 6.05 -27.20
N VAL A 359 5.18 4.74 -27.11
CA VAL A 359 6.06 3.67 -27.59
C VAL A 359 5.47 2.88 -28.76
N TRP A 360 4.31 3.30 -29.24
CA TRP A 360 3.62 2.68 -30.38
C TRP A 360 4.38 2.90 -31.68
N SER A 361 4.63 1.84 -32.42
CA SER A 361 5.17 1.87 -33.77
C SER A 361 4.21 1.23 -34.77
N VAL A 362 3.98 1.88 -35.91
CA VAL A 362 3.11 1.36 -36.98
C VAL A 362 3.77 0.18 -37.68
N ASP A 363 5.09 0.13 -37.73
CA ASP A 363 5.88 -0.80 -38.56
C ASP A 363 6.41 -2.06 -37.85
N ALA A 364 6.10 -2.24 -36.56
CA ALA A 364 6.51 -3.46 -35.88
C ALA A 364 5.55 -4.60 -36.20
N LYS A 365 5.92 -5.45 -37.16
CA LYS A 365 5.31 -6.75 -37.43
C LYS A 365 5.67 -7.76 -36.36
#